data_8762ca769ccf8e22655f29391de58ec5
#
_entry.id   8762ca769ccf8e22655f29391de58ec5
#
_cell.length_a   1.000
_cell.length_b   1.000
_cell.length_c   1.000
_cell.angle_alpha   90.00
_cell.angle_beta   90.00
_cell.angle_gamma   90.00
#
_symmetry.space_group_name_H-M   'P 1'
#
loop_
_entity.id
_entity.type
_entity.pdbx_description
1 polymer ?
#
loop_
_entity_poly.entity_id
_entity_poly.type
_entity_poly.pdbx_seq_one_letter_code
_entity_poly.pdbx_strand_id
1 'polypeptide(L)'
;RDRSVSRGLGDVYKRQLHTLPAGEVWPLDMVMDMKHEIEAAGLTMECIESVNVHEDIKLGNENADKYIDNYIESIRNLGKAGVRVICYNFMPVFDWTRTDLAMDMGNGATCLSYNGAQIEGKSPEDMFREIDENSNGYAMPGWETERMGEIKELFQKYKGVTEDDLVENLRHFLCRIAPVCEDCGIKMAIHPDDPPWGIFGLPRIIKNTADLERLLSLVDSDINGITFCTGSLGASKDNDLPAMIRKFGDRIYFAHLRNVLRRDGWFNETSHLSSDGSLDMYEIVKALYEL
;
A
#
# COMPACT_ATOMS: atom_id res chain seq x y z
N ARG A 1 -17.98 -2.73 9.81
CA ARG A 1 -17.16 -3.79 10.44
C ARG A 1 -16.35 -4.41 9.31
N ASP A 2 -15.13 -3.98 9.21
CA ASP A 2 -14.17 -4.58 8.28
C ASP A 2 -13.96 -6.04 8.67
N ARG A 3 -14.27 -6.98 7.77
CA ARG A 3 -14.13 -8.41 7.99
C ARG A 3 -12.88 -8.99 7.31
N SER A 4 -11.97 -8.14 6.86
CA SER A 4 -10.66 -8.60 6.36
C SER A 4 -9.74 -8.97 7.55
N VAL A 5 -10.17 -9.90 8.39
CA VAL A 5 -9.33 -10.45 9.44
C VAL A 5 -8.60 -11.64 8.85
N SER A 6 -7.43 -11.42 8.28
CA SER A 6 -6.46 -12.50 8.14
C SER A 6 -5.99 -12.89 9.55
N ARG A 7 -6.45 -14.02 10.05
CA ARG A 7 -5.97 -14.61 11.31
C ARG A 7 -4.57 -15.17 11.07
N GLY A 8 -3.56 -14.32 11.23
CA GLY A 8 -2.15 -14.70 11.23
C GLY A 8 -1.52 -14.45 12.60
N LEU A 9 -0.53 -15.22 12.95
CA LEU A 9 0.28 -15.07 14.15
C LEU A 9 0.96 -13.68 14.15
N GLY A 10 0.58 -12.84 15.11
CA GLY A 10 1.07 -11.48 15.23
C GLY A 10 0.21 -10.50 14.45
N ASP A 11 -1.03 -10.29 14.92
CA ASP A 11 -1.91 -9.27 14.38
C ASP A 11 -1.32 -7.88 14.65
N VAL A 12 -0.54 -7.39 13.67
CA VAL A 12 -0.37 -5.96 13.51
C VAL A 12 -1.72 -5.46 13.04
N TYR A 13 -2.45 -4.81 13.93
CA TYR A 13 -3.75 -4.27 13.62
C TYR A 13 -3.55 -3.12 12.62
N LYS A 14 -3.88 -3.36 11.35
CA LYS A 14 -3.97 -2.32 10.33
C LYS A 14 -5.13 -1.42 10.73
N ARG A 15 -4.84 -0.22 11.19
CA ARG A 15 -5.88 0.73 11.53
C ARG A 15 -5.58 2.09 10.93
N GLN A 16 -6.56 2.61 10.23
CA GLN A 16 -6.62 3.97 9.74
C GLN A 16 -7.67 4.75 10.55
N LEU A 17 -7.53 6.05 10.60
CA LEU A 17 -8.63 6.91 11.02
C LEU A 17 -9.56 7.15 9.81
N HIS A 18 -10.39 6.16 9.51
CA HIS A 18 -11.28 6.16 8.32
C HIS A 18 -12.27 7.32 8.27
N THR A 19 -12.49 7.99 9.39
CA THR A 19 -13.40 9.14 9.47
C THR A 19 -12.75 10.44 8.99
N LEU A 20 -11.44 10.46 8.79
CA LEU A 20 -10.72 11.63 8.32
C LEU A 20 -10.46 11.53 6.82
N PRO A 21 -10.77 12.58 6.04
CA PRO A 21 -10.39 12.65 4.63
C PRO A 21 -8.87 12.57 4.45
N ALA A 22 -8.43 12.04 3.31
CA ALA A 22 -7.01 12.05 2.95
C ALA A 22 -6.48 13.50 2.95
N GLY A 23 -5.27 13.70 3.50
CA GLY A 23 -4.64 15.01 3.58
C GLY A 23 -5.01 15.84 4.82
N GLU A 24 -5.99 15.41 5.62
CA GLU A 24 -6.26 16.06 6.89
C GLU A 24 -5.28 15.61 7.98
N VAL A 25 -5.02 16.51 8.94
CA VAL A 25 -4.17 16.19 10.09
C VAL A 25 -4.84 15.13 10.95
N TRP A 26 -4.08 14.11 11.36
CA TRP A 26 -4.51 13.16 12.37
C TRP A 26 -4.38 13.77 13.77
N PRO A 27 -5.48 14.18 14.44
CA PRO A 27 -5.43 14.81 15.75
C PRO A 27 -4.87 13.86 16.82
N LEU A 28 -4.09 14.42 17.74
CA LEU A 28 -3.41 13.61 18.77
C LEU A 28 -4.40 12.83 19.66
N ASP A 29 -5.53 13.43 20.00
CA ASP A 29 -6.57 12.77 20.81
C ASP A 29 -7.14 11.54 20.10
N MET A 30 -7.48 11.63 18.81
CA MET A 30 -7.96 10.50 18.02
C MET A 30 -6.89 9.39 17.90
N VAL A 31 -5.61 9.77 17.73
CA VAL A 31 -4.49 8.82 17.69
C VAL A 31 -4.33 8.12 19.04
N MET A 32 -4.45 8.87 20.15
CA MET A 32 -4.36 8.32 21.50
C MET A 32 -5.55 7.42 21.85
N ASP A 33 -6.75 7.76 21.42
CA ASP A 33 -7.94 6.92 21.61
C ASP A 33 -7.77 5.57 20.88
N MET A 34 -7.28 5.60 19.62
CA MET A 34 -6.95 4.40 18.87
C MET A 34 -5.88 3.56 19.56
N LYS A 35 -4.83 4.20 20.09
CA LYS A 35 -3.78 3.53 20.87
C LYS A 35 -4.36 2.84 22.11
N HIS A 36 -5.14 3.55 22.91
CA HIS A 36 -5.75 3.00 24.12
C HIS A 36 -6.65 1.80 23.83
N GLU A 37 -7.40 1.84 22.71
CA GLU A 37 -8.24 0.72 22.29
C GLU A 37 -7.40 -0.52 21.93
N ILE A 38 -6.27 -0.34 21.22
CA ILE A 38 -5.34 -1.40 20.86
C ILE A 38 -4.68 -1.99 22.11
N GLU A 39 -4.19 -1.13 23.00
CA GLU A 39 -3.51 -1.55 24.24
C GLU A 39 -4.47 -2.22 25.22
N ALA A 40 -5.73 -1.79 25.29
CA ALA A 40 -6.75 -2.45 26.09
C ALA A 40 -7.06 -3.88 25.61
N ALA A 41 -6.77 -4.20 24.35
CA ALA A 41 -6.82 -5.56 23.80
C ALA A 41 -5.52 -6.37 24.05
N GLY A 42 -4.55 -5.82 24.78
CA GLY A 42 -3.27 -6.47 25.07
C GLY A 42 -2.26 -6.44 23.92
N LEU A 43 -2.45 -5.55 22.94
CA LEU A 43 -1.60 -5.38 21.76
C LEU A 43 -0.80 -4.10 21.88
N THR A 44 0.23 -3.93 21.03
CA THR A 44 1.06 -2.72 20.98
C THR A 44 0.88 -2.02 19.63
N MET A 45 0.70 -0.70 19.65
CA MET A 45 0.60 0.12 18.45
C MET A 45 1.97 0.66 18.05
N GLU A 46 2.70 -0.05 17.20
CA GLU A 46 4.03 0.36 16.74
C GLU A 46 4.05 0.75 15.25
N CYS A 47 3.15 0.19 14.46
CA CYS A 47 3.05 0.44 13.03
C CYS A 47 1.64 0.93 12.66
N ILE A 48 1.58 1.92 11.79
CA ILE A 48 0.33 2.42 11.18
C ILE A 48 0.34 2.11 9.70
N GLU A 49 -0.74 1.55 9.20
CA GLU A 49 -1.00 1.42 7.77
C GLU A 49 -2.45 1.83 7.49
N SER A 50 -2.68 3.00 6.88
CA SER A 50 -1.71 4.03 6.47
C SER A 50 -2.24 5.42 6.81
N VAL A 51 -1.33 6.40 6.88
CA VAL A 51 -1.72 7.79 6.71
C VAL A 51 -1.76 8.04 5.21
N ASN A 52 -2.94 8.27 4.66
CA ASN A 52 -3.12 8.41 3.21
C ASN A 52 -2.42 9.65 2.66
N VAL A 53 -1.59 9.46 1.65
CA VAL A 53 -0.95 10.57 0.92
C VAL A 53 -1.97 11.18 -0.04
N HIS A 54 -2.27 12.46 0.12
CA HIS A 54 -3.26 13.18 -0.70
C HIS A 54 -2.85 13.21 -2.18
N GLU A 55 -3.83 13.14 -3.08
CA GLU A 55 -3.57 13.14 -4.53
C GLU A 55 -2.83 14.39 -5.02
N ASP A 56 -3.06 15.55 -4.41
CA ASP A 56 -2.33 16.78 -4.74
C ASP A 56 -0.83 16.69 -4.46
N ILE A 57 -0.40 15.89 -3.47
CA ILE A 57 1.02 15.60 -3.22
C ILE A 57 1.56 14.72 -4.35
N LYS A 58 0.84 13.66 -4.74
CA LYS A 58 1.24 12.76 -5.81
C LYS A 58 1.31 13.48 -7.17
N LEU A 59 0.41 14.44 -7.39
CA LEU A 59 0.37 15.27 -8.60
C LEU A 59 1.40 16.42 -8.59
N GLY A 60 1.95 16.80 -7.42
CA GLY A 60 2.87 17.92 -7.30
C GLY A 60 2.24 19.27 -7.65
N ASN A 61 0.94 19.43 -7.41
CA ASN A 61 0.23 20.67 -7.74
C ASN A 61 0.39 21.75 -6.66
N GLU A 62 -0.26 22.90 -6.85
CA GLU A 62 -0.14 24.08 -5.97
C GLU A 62 -0.53 23.86 -4.51
N ASN A 63 -1.35 22.84 -4.21
CA ASN A 63 -1.76 22.50 -2.86
C ASN A 63 -0.87 21.45 -2.19
N ALA A 64 0.11 20.87 -2.90
CA ALA A 64 0.94 19.79 -2.42
C ALA A 64 1.60 20.12 -1.07
N ASP A 65 2.21 21.30 -0.96
CA ASP A 65 2.90 21.72 0.26
C ASP A 65 1.98 21.86 1.47
N LYS A 66 0.75 22.34 1.28
CA LYS A 66 -0.27 22.38 2.35
C LYS A 66 -0.54 20.98 2.92
N TYR A 67 -0.75 20.01 2.04
CA TYR A 67 -1.03 18.64 2.47
C TYR A 67 0.21 17.93 3.04
N ILE A 68 1.41 18.29 2.58
CA ILE A 68 2.66 17.84 3.20
C ILE A 68 2.79 18.39 4.62
N ASP A 69 2.46 19.66 4.87
CA ASP A 69 2.49 20.26 6.21
C ASP A 69 1.49 19.56 7.16
N ASN A 70 0.30 19.21 6.68
CA ASN A 70 -0.67 18.41 7.43
C ASN A 70 -0.12 17.00 7.73
N TYR A 71 0.58 16.38 6.78
CA TYR A 71 1.22 15.08 6.96
C TYR A 71 2.34 15.15 8.01
N ILE A 72 3.14 16.21 8.01
CA ILE A 72 4.18 16.49 9.01
C ILE A 72 3.58 16.58 10.42
N GLU A 73 2.44 17.27 10.58
CA GLU A 73 1.80 17.35 11.89
C GLU A 73 1.22 15.99 12.32
N SER A 74 0.70 15.20 11.39
CA SER A 74 0.27 13.82 11.65
C SER A 74 1.44 12.94 12.11
N ILE A 75 2.62 13.05 11.49
CA ILE A 75 3.86 12.37 11.93
C ILE A 75 4.21 12.75 13.38
N ARG A 76 4.17 14.04 13.74
CA ARG A 76 4.43 14.49 15.11
C ARG A 76 3.47 13.86 16.12
N ASN A 77 2.20 13.79 15.79
CA ASN A 77 1.17 13.23 16.66
C ASN A 77 1.34 11.70 16.81
N LEU A 78 1.66 11.00 15.73
CA LEU A 78 1.98 9.57 15.74
C LEU A 78 3.26 9.28 16.55
N GLY A 79 4.29 10.12 16.42
CA GLY A 79 5.51 10.03 17.20
C GLY A 79 5.26 10.18 18.70
N LYS A 80 4.43 11.16 19.12
CA LYS A 80 3.99 11.32 20.53
C LYS A 80 3.25 10.10 21.05
N ALA A 81 2.51 9.40 20.19
CA ALA A 81 1.83 8.16 20.51
C ALA A 81 2.75 6.92 20.56
N GLY A 82 4.01 7.05 20.15
CA GLY A 82 5.01 5.97 20.18
C GLY A 82 5.05 5.11 18.93
N VAL A 83 4.41 5.53 17.84
CA VAL A 83 4.51 4.85 16.54
C VAL A 83 5.95 4.92 16.03
N ARG A 84 6.43 3.81 15.48
CA ARG A 84 7.80 3.65 14.96
C ARG A 84 7.85 3.57 13.44
N VAL A 85 6.81 3.02 12.82
CA VAL A 85 6.75 2.79 11.39
C VAL A 85 5.43 3.32 10.84
N ILE A 86 5.49 4.07 9.74
CA ILE A 86 4.33 4.44 8.94
C ILE A 86 4.47 3.74 7.59
N CYS A 87 3.62 2.74 7.36
CA CYS A 87 3.42 2.17 6.03
C CYS A 87 2.54 3.14 5.22
N TYR A 88 2.96 3.45 4.01
CA TYR A 88 2.22 4.34 3.09
C TYR A 88 2.34 3.85 1.65
N ASN A 89 1.50 4.33 0.78
CA ASN A 89 1.61 4.11 -0.65
C ASN A 89 1.65 5.43 -1.42
N PHE A 90 2.10 5.39 -2.68
CA PHE A 90 2.15 6.55 -3.56
C PHE A 90 1.47 6.24 -4.91
N MET A 91 0.49 5.35 -4.87
CA MET A 91 -0.27 4.89 -6.03
C MET A 91 -1.29 5.95 -6.46
N PRO A 92 -1.32 6.38 -7.73
CA PRO A 92 -2.32 7.29 -8.24
C PRO A 92 -3.74 6.72 -8.17
N VAL A 93 -4.69 7.50 -7.67
CA VAL A 93 -6.14 7.25 -7.64
C VAL A 93 -6.55 6.05 -6.79
N PHE A 94 -5.98 4.88 -7.04
CA PHE A 94 -6.31 3.61 -6.37
C PHE A 94 -5.10 3.04 -5.64
N ASP A 95 -5.31 2.60 -4.41
CA ASP A 95 -4.26 1.99 -3.62
C ASP A 95 -3.90 0.60 -4.19
N TRP A 96 -4.84 -0.33 -4.18
CA TRP A 96 -4.69 -1.65 -4.79
C TRP A 96 -5.91 -1.97 -5.65
N THR A 97 -5.74 -2.86 -6.61
CA THR A 97 -6.82 -3.19 -7.56
C THR A 97 -7.00 -4.68 -7.67
N ARG A 98 -8.26 -5.14 -7.57
CA ARG A 98 -8.71 -6.50 -7.84
C ARG A 98 -9.92 -6.46 -8.74
N THR A 99 -10.15 -7.55 -9.46
CA THR A 99 -11.31 -7.70 -10.35
C THR A 99 -12.40 -8.57 -9.74
N ASP A 100 -12.06 -9.34 -8.70
CA ASP A 100 -12.98 -10.16 -7.93
C ASP A 100 -12.52 -10.18 -6.47
N LEU A 101 -13.41 -9.81 -5.56
CA LEU A 101 -13.14 -9.73 -4.12
C LEU A 101 -13.54 -11.00 -3.37
N ALA A 102 -14.18 -11.96 -4.03
CA ALA A 102 -14.72 -13.15 -3.41
C ALA A 102 -14.61 -14.39 -4.32
N MET A 103 -13.56 -14.49 -5.14
CA MET A 103 -13.35 -15.63 -6.03
C MET A 103 -13.41 -16.94 -5.25
N ASP A 104 -14.28 -17.86 -5.69
CA ASP A 104 -14.44 -19.17 -5.06
C ASP A 104 -13.20 -20.04 -5.30
N MET A 105 -12.61 -20.54 -4.22
CA MET A 105 -11.46 -21.45 -4.24
C MET A 105 -11.83 -22.93 -4.47
N GLY A 106 -13.13 -23.25 -4.55
CA GLY A 106 -13.63 -24.61 -4.70
C GLY A 106 -13.54 -25.48 -3.44
N ASN A 107 -13.09 -24.94 -2.33
CA ASN A 107 -12.97 -25.62 -1.02
C ASN A 107 -13.81 -24.96 0.09
N GLY A 108 -14.71 -24.06 -0.31
CA GLY A 108 -15.55 -23.27 0.60
C GLY A 108 -14.91 -21.97 1.10
N ALA A 109 -13.65 -21.69 0.72
CA ALA A 109 -13.01 -20.40 0.97
C ALA A 109 -13.12 -19.50 -0.26
N THR A 110 -13.02 -18.18 -0.04
CA THR A 110 -12.90 -17.18 -1.09
C THR A 110 -11.59 -16.43 -0.97
N CYS A 111 -11.13 -15.84 -2.07
CA CYS A 111 -9.91 -15.03 -2.09
C CYS A 111 -10.05 -13.82 -3.02
N LEU A 112 -9.12 -12.88 -2.89
CA LEU A 112 -8.98 -11.75 -3.81
C LEU A 112 -8.28 -12.21 -5.10
N SER A 113 -8.77 -11.75 -6.25
CA SER A 113 -8.23 -12.09 -7.56
C SER A 113 -8.14 -10.88 -8.48
N TYR A 114 -7.14 -10.90 -9.35
CA TYR A 114 -6.91 -9.92 -10.41
C TYR A 114 -6.81 -10.62 -11.75
N ASN A 115 -7.61 -10.18 -12.71
CA ASN A 115 -7.57 -10.67 -14.09
C ASN A 115 -7.43 -9.49 -15.05
N GLY A 116 -6.25 -9.36 -15.67
CA GLY A 116 -5.95 -8.27 -16.60
C GLY A 116 -6.90 -8.20 -17.79
N ALA A 117 -7.35 -9.34 -18.31
CA ALA A 117 -8.30 -9.37 -19.42
C ALA A 117 -9.68 -8.74 -19.08
N GLN A 118 -10.03 -8.67 -17.80
CA GLN A 118 -11.25 -7.98 -17.36
C GLN A 118 -11.08 -6.46 -17.30
N ILE A 119 -9.86 -5.96 -17.30
CA ILE A 119 -9.51 -4.53 -17.24
C ILE A 119 -9.20 -3.99 -18.64
N GLU A 120 -8.59 -4.82 -19.48
CA GLU A 120 -8.12 -4.41 -20.81
C GLU A 120 -9.27 -3.84 -21.66
N GLY A 121 -9.07 -2.59 -22.12
CA GLY A 121 -10.05 -1.89 -22.95
C GLY A 121 -11.29 -1.36 -22.23
N LYS A 122 -11.38 -1.52 -20.91
CA LYS A 122 -12.50 -0.99 -20.12
C LYS A 122 -12.17 0.37 -19.53
N SER A 123 -13.23 1.16 -19.34
CA SER A 123 -13.14 2.38 -18.54
C SER A 123 -13.16 2.02 -17.05
N PRO A 124 -12.66 2.89 -16.17
CA PRO A 124 -12.80 2.73 -14.71
C PRO A 124 -14.26 2.55 -14.28
N GLU A 125 -15.18 3.23 -14.95
CA GLU A 125 -16.62 3.14 -14.66
C GLU A 125 -17.21 1.77 -14.98
N ASP A 126 -16.79 1.15 -16.09
CA ASP A 126 -17.25 -0.19 -16.46
C ASP A 126 -16.74 -1.23 -15.46
N MET A 127 -15.49 -1.10 -15.08
CA MET A 127 -14.87 -1.97 -14.10
C MET A 127 -15.51 -1.81 -12.71
N PHE A 128 -15.81 -0.59 -12.32
CA PHE A 128 -16.48 -0.30 -11.05
C PHE A 128 -17.81 -1.06 -10.94
N ARG A 129 -18.64 -0.99 -11.97
CA ARG A 129 -19.93 -1.70 -12.02
C ARG A 129 -19.76 -3.21 -11.91
N GLU A 130 -18.78 -3.79 -12.60
CA GLU A 130 -18.52 -5.23 -12.59
C GLU A 130 -17.96 -5.71 -11.23
N ILE A 131 -17.11 -4.93 -10.58
CA ILE A 131 -16.60 -5.25 -9.24
C ILE A 131 -17.75 -5.23 -8.23
N ASP A 132 -18.63 -4.24 -8.28
CA ASP A 132 -19.78 -4.15 -7.39
C ASP A 132 -20.71 -5.37 -7.56
N GLU A 133 -20.94 -5.81 -8.80
CA GLU A 133 -21.72 -7.01 -9.11
C GLU A 133 -21.06 -8.32 -8.62
N ASN A 134 -19.72 -8.40 -8.67
CA ASN A 134 -18.96 -9.63 -8.36
C ASN A 134 -18.34 -9.64 -6.96
N SER A 135 -18.48 -8.57 -6.19
CA SER A 135 -17.83 -8.43 -4.88
C SER A 135 -18.50 -9.17 -3.73
N ASN A 136 -19.67 -9.79 -3.97
CA ASN A 136 -20.47 -10.44 -2.94
C ASN A 136 -20.74 -9.54 -1.71
N GLY A 137 -20.93 -8.24 -1.94
CA GLY A 137 -21.17 -7.22 -0.91
C GLY A 137 -19.91 -6.71 -0.21
N TYR A 138 -18.72 -7.06 -0.68
CA TYR A 138 -17.47 -6.42 -0.24
C TYR A 138 -17.22 -5.15 -1.06
N ALA A 139 -16.74 -4.10 -0.40
CA ALA A 139 -16.31 -2.88 -1.07
C ALA A 139 -14.78 -2.84 -1.15
N MET A 140 -14.25 -2.46 -2.31
CA MET A 140 -12.83 -2.18 -2.47
C MET A 140 -12.55 -0.73 -2.04
N PRO A 141 -11.61 -0.50 -1.10
CA PRO A 141 -11.27 0.86 -0.66
C PRO A 141 -10.85 1.74 -1.84
N GLY A 142 -11.40 2.95 -1.89
CA GLY A 142 -11.17 3.88 -2.98
C GLY A 142 -12.10 3.71 -4.18
N TRP A 143 -12.97 2.69 -4.17
CA TRP A 143 -13.93 2.39 -5.24
C TRP A 143 -15.39 2.58 -4.77
N GLU A 144 -15.61 3.45 -3.80
CA GLU A 144 -16.96 3.77 -3.33
C GLU A 144 -17.76 4.53 -4.40
N THR A 145 -19.05 4.19 -4.57
CA THR A 145 -19.92 4.78 -5.60
C THR A 145 -20.00 6.30 -5.52
N GLU A 146 -19.96 6.83 -4.30
CA GLU A 146 -19.99 8.28 -4.02
C GLU A 146 -18.76 9.02 -4.57
N ARG A 147 -17.65 8.32 -4.74
CA ARG A 147 -16.39 8.89 -5.24
C ARG A 147 -16.27 8.92 -6.77
N MET A 148 -17.21 8.36 -7.52
CA MET A 148 -17.10 8.25 -8.99
C MET A 148 -16.90 9.60 -9.69
N GLY A 149 -17.50 10.68 -9.19
CA GLY A 149 -17.27 12.03 -9.72
C GLY A 149 -15.82 12.48 -9.52
N GLU A 150 -15.30 12.30 -8.31
CA GLU A 150 -13.92 12.62 -7.94
C GLU A 150 -12.91 11.77 -8.74
N ILE A 151 -13.16 10.49 -8.88
CA ILE A 151 -12.31 9.56 -9.65
C ILE A 151 -12.17 10.04 -11.10
N LYS A 152 -13.25 10.45 -11.75
CA LYS A 152 -13.22 11.00 -13.12
C LYS A 152 -12.35 12.24 -13.22
N GLU A 153 -12.48 13.15 -12.27
CA GLU A 153 -11.66 14.36 -12.21
C GLU A 153 -10.17 14.02 -12.00
N LEU A 154 -9.86 13.07 -11.12
CA LEU A 154 -8.50 12.61 -10.88
C LEU A 154 -7.87 12.00 -12.13
N PHE A 155 -8.60 11.16 -12.88
CA PHE A 155 -8.10 10.63 -14.14
C PHE A 155 -7.76 11.73 -15.16
N GLN A 156 -8.53 12.83 -15.20
CA GLN A 156 -8.18 13.97 -16.05
C GLN A 156 -6.91 14.69 -15.57
N LYS A 157 -6.74 14.83 -14.25
CA LYS A 157 -5.53 15.44 -13.66
C LYS A 157 -4.28 14.60 -13.91
N TYR A 158 -4.39 13.27 -13.89
CA TYR A 158 -3.28 12.37 -14.18
C TYR A 158 -2.94 12.20 -15.66
N LYS A 159 -3.76 12.77 -16.56
CA LYS A 159 -3.50 12.66 -17.99
C LYS A 159 -2.18 13.32 -18.36
N GLY A 160 -1.23 12.50 -18.81
CA GLY A 160 0.11 12.94 -19.20
C GLY A 160 1.13 12.96 -18.06
N VAL A 161 0.76 12.63 -16.84
CA VAL A 161 1.69 12.43 -15.71
C VAL A 161 2.50 11.16 -15.98
N THR A 162 3.82 11.29 -15.96
CA THR A 162 4.75 10.18 -16.19
C THR A 162 5.21 9.52 -14.89
N GLU A 163 5.86 8.36 -14.99
CA GLU A 163 6.53 7.73 -13.83
C GLU A 163 7.62 8.66 -13.25
N ASP A 164 8.33 9.40 -14.08
CA ASP A 164 9.38 10.35 -13.64
C ASP A 164 8.80 11.53 -12.87
N ASP A 165 7.67 12.08 -13.33
CA ASP A 165 6.95 13.14 -12.58
C ASP A 165 6.51 12.62 -11.21
N LEU A 166 5.94 11.42 -11.17
CA LEU A 166 5.47 10.83 -9.91
C LEU A 166 6.62 10.54 -8.94
N VAL A 167 7.77 10.11 -9.44
CA VAL A 167 8.98 9.88 -8.61
C VAL A 167 9.55 11.21 -8.10
N GLU A 168 9.54 12.27 -8.90
CA GLU A 168 10.00 13.59 -8.45
C GLU A 168 9.08 14.16 -7.35
N ASN A 169 7.77 13.95 -7.50
CA ASN A 169 6.80 14.36 -6.46
C ASN A 169 6.99 13.53 -5.17
N LEU A 170 7.28 12.24 -5.29
CA LEU A 170 7.66 11.39 -4.15
C LEU A 170 8.96 11.90 -3.49
N ARG A 171 9.97 12.26 -4.28
CA ARG A 171 11.22 12.84 -3.76
C ARG A 171 10.93 14.13 -2.98
N HIS A 172 10.13 15.04 -3.53
CA HIS A 172 9.74 16.27 -2.85
C HIS A 172 9.06 15.98 -1.51
N PHE A 173 8.08 15.09 -1.51
CA PHE A 173 7.38 14.65 -0.29
C PHE A 173 8.35 14.10 0.76
N LEU A 174 9.21 13.15 0.38
CA LEU A 174 10.17 12.52 1.29
C LEU A 174 11.18 13.54 1.86
N CYS A 175 11.72 14.44 1.04
CA CYS A 175 12.63 15.49 1.50
C CYS A 175 11.99 16.41 2.53
N ARG A 176 10.70 16.73 2.37
CA ARG A 176 9.97 17.60 3.29
C ARG A 176 9.66 16.92 4.64
N ILE A 177 9.35 15.63 4.63
CA ILE A 177 9.00 14.90 5.87
C ILE A 177 10.21 14.31 6.58
N ALA A 178 11.35 14.12 5.92
CA ALA A 178 12.52 13.46 6.52
C ALA A 178 12.95 14.08 7.85
N PRO A 179 13.09 15.42 8.00
CA PRO A 179 13.52 15.99 9.28
C PRO A 179 12.60 15.66 10.46
N VAL A 180 11.28 15.72 10.25
CA VAL A 180 10.32 15.40 11.32
C VAL A 180 10.30 13.90 11.62
N CYS A 181 10.50 13.04 10.64
CA CYS A 181 10.61 11.60 10.84
C CYS A 181 11.85 11.26 11.69
N GLU A 182 12.99 11.90 11.43
CA GLU A 182 14.22 11.79 12.22
C GLU A 182 14.01 12.24 13.66
N ASP A 183 13.43 13.43 13.86
CA ASP A 183 13.11 13.99 15.16
C ASP A 183 12.17 13.10 15.99
N CYS A 184 11.19 12.46 15.33
CA CYS A 184 10.21 11.58 15.97
C CYS A 184 10.67 10.12 16.09
N GLY A 185 11.78 9.74 15.45
CA GLY A 185 12.25 8.35 15.36
C GLY A 185 11.29 7.44 14.58
N ILE A 186 10.61 7.98 13.57
CA ILE A 186 9.67 7.26 12.71
C ILE A 186 10.35 6.87 11.41
N LYS A 187 10.13 5.64 10.97
CA LYS A 187 10.50 5.12 9.65
C LYS A 187 9.31 5.17 8.71
N MET A 188 9.54 5.63 7.49
CA MET A 188 8.56 5.62 6.40
C MET A 188 8.77 4.39 5.54
N ALA A 189 7.77 3.53 5.45
CA ALA A 189 7.83 2.27 4.73
C ALA A 189 6.85 2.27 3.57
N ILE A 190 7.32 2.52 2.32
CA ILE A 190 6.44 2.55 1.16
C ILE A 190 5.97 1.15 0.80
N HIS A 191 4.67 1.00 0.57
CA HIS A 191 4.07 -0.22 0.04
C HIS A 191 4.28 -0.29 -1.47
N PRO A 192 4.71 -1.44 -2.04
CA PRO A 192 4.81 -1.63 -3.49
C PRO A 192 3.47 -1.46 -4.18
N ASP A 193 3.51 -1.09 -5.44
CA ASP A 193 2.33 -1.02 -6.29
C ASP A 193 1.62 -2.39 -6.38
N ASP A 194 0.29 -2.39 -6.31
CA ASP A 194 -0.50 -3.61 -6.32
C ASP A 194 -1.70 -3.51 -7.30
N PRO A 195 -1.59 -4.11 -8.48
CA PRO A 195 -0.49 -4.91 -9.01
C PRO A 195 0.74 -4.07 -9.39
N PRO A 196 1.94 -4.70 -9.55
CA PRO A 196 3.18 -4.01 -9.87
C PRO A 196 3.32 -3.70 -11.37
N TRP A 197 2.28 -3.12 -11.95
CA TRP A 197 2.24 -2.61 -13.34
C TRP A 197 1.16 -1.54 -13.49
N GLY A 198 1.25 -0.74 -14.55
CA GLY A 198 0.28 0.32 -14.84
C GLY A 198 -1.13 -0.23 -15.10
N ILE A 199 -2.14 0.47 -14.60
CA ILE A 199 -3.55 0.18 -14.80
C ILE A 199 -4.27 1.45 -15.27
N PHE A 200 -5.16 1.33 -16.24
CA PHE A 200 -5.92 2.47 -16.79
C PHE A 200 -5.06 3.64 -17.28
N GLY A 201 -3.80 3.37 -17.67
CA GLY A 201 -2.87 4.42 -18.06
C GLY A 201 -2.25 5.23 -16.90
N LEU A 202 -2.55 4.85 -15.65
CA LEU A 202 -1.92 5.47 -14.47
C LEU A 202 -0.51 4.91 -14.26
N PRO A 203 0.50 5.76 -13.97
CA PRO A 203 1.86 5.30 -13.73
C PRO A 203 1.98 4.54 -12.40
N ARG A 204 2.94 3.62 -12.33
CA ARG A 204 3.34 2.87 -11.14
C ARG A 204 4.86 2.95 -11.00
N ILE A 205 5.37 3.16 -9.79
CA ILE A 205 6.77 3.52 -9.54
C ILE A 205 7.52 2.61 -8.57
N ILE A 206 6.83 1.66 -7.91
CA ILE A 206 7.43 0.70 -6.97
C ILE A 206 7.04 -0.72 -7.38
N LYS A 207 7.69 -1.26 -8.41
CA LYS A 207 7.30 -2.49 -9.10
C LYS A 207 8.33 -3.62 -8.99
N ASN A 208 9.61 -3.27 -8.84
CA ASN A 208 10.73 -4.20 -9.00
C ASN A 208 11.99 -3.70 -8.26
N THR A 209 13.09 -4.47 -8.37
CA THR A 209 14.38 -4.16 -7.75
C THR A 209 14.91 -2.78 -8.14
N ALA A 210 14.84 -2.41 -9.41
CA ALA A 210 15.37 -1.12 -9.87
C ALA A 210 14.57 0.07 -9.32
N ASP A 211 13.25 -0.07 -9.24
CA ASP A 211 12.39 0.94 -8.64
C ASP A 211 12.69 1.11 -7.14
N LEU A 212 12.96 0.01 -6.41
CA LEU A 212 13.35 0.08 -5.00
C LEU A 212 14.72 0.72 -4.82
N GLU A 213 15.70 0.45 -5.70
CA GLU A 213 16.98 1.15 -5.69
C GLU A 213 16.80 2.65 -5.92
N ARG A 214 15.98 3.01 -6.91
CA ARG A 214 15.63 4.40 -7.21
C ARG A 214 14.98 5.07 -6.01
N LEU A 215 13.99 4.45 -5.39
CA LEU A 215 13.32 4.92 -4.18
C LEU A 215 14.32 5.26 -3.06
N LEU A 216 15.21 4.31 -2.74
CA LEU A 216 16.15 4.48 -1.64
C LEU A 216 17.21 5.55 -1.91
N SER A 217 17.42 5.92 -3.18
CA SER A 217 18.31 7.01 -3.58
C SER A 217 17.67 8.41 -3.55
N LEU A 218 16.34 8.52 -3.37
CA LEU A 218 15.64 9.80 -3.40
C LEU A 218 16.00 10.72 -2.24
N VAL A 219 16.32 10.15 -1.07
CA VAL A 219 16.70 10.87 0.14
C VAL A 219 17.83 10.11 0.83
N ASP A 220 18.90 10.81 1.15
CA ASP A 220 20.04 10.27 1.93
C ASP A 220 19.68 10.25 3.42
N SER A 221 18.73 9.43 3.77
CA SER A 221 18.29 9.21 5.15
C SER A 221 17.75 7.79 5.33
N ASP A 222 18.00 7.21 6.50
CA ASP A 222 17.50 5.88 6.85
C ASP A 222 16.04 5.88 7.29
N ILE A 223 15.36 7.04 7.26
CA ILE A 223 13.90 7.08 7.45
C ILE A 223 13.15 6.48 6.26
N ASN A 224 13.74 6.54 5.07
CA ASN A 224 13.13 6.06 3.83
C ASN A 224 13.39 4.56 3.66
N GLY A 225 12.35 3.77 3.65
CA GLY A 225 12.42 2.32 3.55
C GLY A 225 11.18 1.69 2.91
N ILE A 226 11.04 0.41 3.11
CA ILE A 226 10.17 -0.45 2.33
C ILE A 226 9.22 -1.21 3.26
N THR A 227 7.94 -1.25 2.89
CA THR A 227 7.02 -2.32 3.27
C THR A 227 7.19 -3.45 2.26
N PHE A 228 7.84 -4.54 2.64
CA PHE A 228 8.06 -5.65 1.71
C PHE A 228 6.80 -6.52 1.60
N CYS A 229 5.98 -6.24 0.60
CA CYS A 229 4.76 -7.01 0.33
C CYS A 229 5.04 -8.12 -0.69
N THR A 230 5.07 -9.38 -0.21
CA THR A 230 5.34 -10.54 -1.08
C THR A 230 4.25 -10.77 -2.11
N GLY A 231 3.00 -10.45 -1.78
CA GLY A 231 1.89 -10.61 -2.71
C GLY A 231 1.89 -9.59 -3.85
N SER A 232 2.26 -8.34 -3.55
CA SER A 232 2.34 -7.28 -4.57
C SER A 232 3.54 -7.48 -5.48
N LEU A 233 4.75 -7.52 -4.93
CA LEU A 233 5.97 -7.76 -5.71
C LEU A 233 5.95 -9.12 -6.40
N GLY A 234 5.42 -10.14 -5.71
CA GLY A 234 5.34 -11.50 -6.19
C GLY A 234 4.25 -11.75 -7.24
N ALA A 235 3.37 -10.78 -7.52
CA ALA A 235 2.48 -10.86 -8.68
C ALA A 235 3.26 -10.82 -10.00
N SER A 236 4.44 -10.18 -10.03
CA SER A 236 5.38 -10.27 -11.16
C SER A 236 6.28 -11.50 -11.02
N LYS A 237 6.39 -12.30 -12.11
CA LYS A 237 7.30 -13.43 -12.18
C LYS A 237 8.78 -13.04 -12.27
N ASP A 238 9.05 -11.77 -12.62
CA ASP A 238 10.40 -11.26 -12.86
C ASP A 238 11.08 -10.82 -11.56
N ASN A 239 10.35 -10.80 -10.44
CA ASN A 239 10.86 -10.45 -9.12
C ASN A 239 11.33 -11.69 -8.35
N ASP A 240 12.63 -11.77 -8.07
CA ASP A 240 13.22 -12.76 -7.14
C ASP A 240 13.13 -12.22 -5.71
N LEU A 241 12.05 -12.59 -5.00
CA LEU A 241 11.75 -12.03 -3.69
C LEU A 241 12.82 -12.36 -2.63
N PRO A 242 13.35 -13.60 -2.51
CA PRO A 242 14.45 -13.87 -1.59
C PRO A 242 15.71 -13.05 -1.87
N ALA A 243 16.07 -12.86 -3.14
CA ALA A 243 17.21 -12.01 -3.50
C ALA A 243 16.95 -10.52 -3.18
N MET A 244 15.74 -10.02 -3.42
CA MET A 244 15.34 -8.66 -3.05
C MET A 244 15.38 -8.45 -1.54
N ILE A 245 14.90 -9.41 -0.73
CA ILE A 245 14.97 -9.34 0.74
C ILE A 245 16.41 -9.22 1.21
N ARG A 246 17.31 -10.08 0.74
CA ARG A 246 18.73 -10.02 1.12
C ARG A 246 19.42 -8.72 0.70
N LYS A 247 18.98 -8.15 -0.43
CA LYS A 247 19.53 -6.89 -0.95
C LYS A 247 19.09 -5.66 -0.15
N PHE A 248 17.83 -5.62 0.26
CA PHE A 248 17.22 -4.44 0.87
C PHE A 248 16.95 -4.59 2.37
N GLY A 249 17.42 -5.67 3.00
CA GLY A 249 17.10 -6.05 4.37
C GLY A 249 17.16 -4.91 5.38
N ASP A 250 18.23 -4.12 5.37
CA ASP A 250 18.43 -2.98 6.27
C ASP A 250 17.40 -1.86 6.11
N ARG A 251 16.62 -1.90 5.03
CA ARG A 251 15.58 -0.90 4.70
C ARG A 251 14.16 -1.49 4.66
N ILE A 252 14.00 -2.75 5.03
CA ILE A 252 12.67 -3.37 5.19
C ILE A 252 12.21 -3.11 6.62
N TYR A 253 11.27 -2.19 6.78
CA TYR A 253 10.76 -1.79 8.10
C TYR A 253 9.42 -2.44 8.44
N PHE A 254 8.76 -2.98 7.43
CA PHE A 254 7.51 -3.70 7.58
C PHE A 254 7.39 -4.79 6.51
N ALA A 255 6.70 -5.88 6.79
CA ALA A 255 6.53 -6.96 5.83
C ALA A 255 5.09 -7.48 5.79
N HIS A 256 4.57 -7.67 4.58
CA HIS A 256 3.34 -8.40 4.31
C HIS A 256 3.67 -9.73 3.68
N LEU A 257 3.42 -10.82 4.40
CA LEU A 257 3.61 -12.17 3.89
C LEU A 257 2.29 -12.68 3.31
N ARG A 258 2.20 -12.67 1.99
CA ARG A 258 1.03 -13.08 1.23
C ARG A 258 1.47 -13.92 0.04
N ASN A 259 0.94 -15.14 -0.08
CA ASN A 259 1.20 -16.00 -1.24
C ASN A 259 0.18 -15.71 -2.35
N VAL A 260 0.62 -15.77 -3.58
CA VAL A 260 -0.21 -15.64 -4.77
C VAL A 260 0.02 -16.78 -5.75
N LEU A 261 -1.05 -17.24 -6.38
CA LEU A 261 -0.98 -18.17 -7.52
C LEU A 261 -1.10 -17.34 -8.80
N ARG A 262 0.00 -17.31 -9.58
CA ARG A 262 0.07 -16.59 -10.86
C ARG A 262 -0.35 -17.47 -12.03
N ARG A 263 -1.01 -16.85 -13.00
CA ARG A 263 -1.26 -17.39 -14.34
C ARG A 263 -1.07 -16.27 -15.36
N ASP A 264 -1.09 -16.59 -16.65
CA ASP A 264 -0.92 -15.58 -17.68
C ASP A 264 -2.01 -14.50 -17.58
N GLY A 265 -1.57 -13.27 -17.28
CA GLY A 265 -2.43 -12.09 -17.17
C GLY A 265 -3.29 -12.03 -15.91
N TRP A 266 -3.20 -13.00 -14.99
CA TRP A 266 -3.92 -12.93 -13.73
C TRP A 266 -3.21 -13.57 -12.53
N PHE A 267 -3.67 -13.24 -11.33
CA PHE A 267 -3.27 -13.88 -10.10
C PHE A 267 -4.42 -13.86 -9.08
N ASN A 268 -4.37 -14.78 -8.16
CA ASN A 268 -5.24 -14.79 -6.98
C ASN A 268 -4.41 -15.06 -5.71
N GLU A 269 -4.94 -14.62 -4.58
CA GLU A 269 -4.37 -14.98 -3.29
C GLU A 269 -4.62 -16.45 -2.98
N THR A 270 -3.69 -17.07 -2.23
CA THR A 270 -3.79 -18.46 -1.85
C THR A 270 -3.20 -18.70 -0.46
N SER A 271 -3.21 -19.96 0.01
CA SER A 271 -2.61 -20.31 1.30
C SER A 271 -1.10 -20.00 1.34
N HIS A 272 -0.52 -19.88 2.53
CA HIS A 272 0.91 -19.61 2.70
C HIS A 272 1.83 -20.80 2.37
N LEU A 273 1.28 -21.98 2.07
CA LEU A 273 2.09 -23.10 1.63
C LEU A 273 2.71 -22.83 0.26
N SER A 274 4.02 -23.04 0.12
CA SER A 274 4.72 -22.87 -1.17
C SER A 274 4.12 -23.75 -2.28
N SER A 275 3.55 -24.90 -1.92
CA SER A 275 2.89 -25.83 -2.86
C SER A 275 1.59 -25.28 -3.47
N ASP A 276 0.93 -24.33 -2.80
CA ASP A 276 -0.40 -23.84 -3.19
C ASP A 276 -0.34 -22.57 -4.02
N GLY A 277 0.84 -21.96 -4.13
CA GLY A 277 1.05 -20.71 -4.83
C GLY A 277 2.24 -20.76 -5.78
N SER A 278 2.59 -19.57 -6.27
CA SER A 278 3.74 -19.36 -7.16
C SER A 278 4.97 -18.83 -6.43
N LEU A 279 4.85 -18.55 -5.12
CA LEU A 279 5.95 -18.05 -4.31
C LEU A 279 6.51 -19.14 -3.42
N ASP A 280 7.83 -19.26 -3.35
CA ASP A 280 8.48 -20.09 -2.33
C ASP A 280 8.46 -19.34 -0.99
N MET A 281 7.36 -19.51 -0.26
CA MET A 281 7.16 -18.86 1.04
C MET A 281 8.18 -19.30 2.08
N TYR A 282 8.73 -20.53 1.96
CA TYR A 282 9.78 -21.01 2.86
C TYR A 282 11.07 -20.21 2.65
N GLU A 283 11.55 -20.07 1.41
CA GLU A 283 12.77 -19.29 1.13
C GLU A 283 12.57 -17.79 1.40
N ILE A 284 11.37 -17.26 1.23
CA ILE A 284 11.03 -15.87 1.61
C ILE A 284 11.14 -15.67 3.12
N VAL A 285 10.50 -16.53 3.92
CA VAL A 285 10.54 -16.43 5.39
C VAL A 285 11.96 -16.64 5.90
N LYS A 286 12.70 -17.60 5.32
CA LYS A 286 14.09 -17.85 5.65
C LYS A 286 14.97 -16.62 5.36
N ALA A 287 14.80 -15.98 4.18
CA ALA A 287 15.54 -14.76 3.85
C ALA A 287 15.26 -13.61 4.82
N LEU A 288 14.01 -13.45 5.28
CA LEU A 288 13.66 -12.46 6.31
C LEU A 288 14.24 -12.80 7.69
N TYR A 289 14.33 -14.09 8.03
CA TYR A 289 14.89 -14.55 9.31
C TYR A 289 16.42 -14.39 9.36
N GLU A 290 17.08 -14.44 8.21
CA GLU A 290 18.53 -14.29 8.07
C GLU A 290 19.02 -12.83 8.13
N LEU A 291 18.10 -11.82 8.14
CA LEU A 291 18.41 -10.41 8.31
C LEU A 291 18.77 -10.10 9.79
#